data_61be6a36cedabbe874b6ad7a9d0e43dd
#
_entry.id   61be6a36cedabbe874b6ad7a9d0e43dd
#
_cell.length_a   1.000
_cell.length_b   1.000
_cell.length_c   1.000
_cell.angle_alpha   90.00
_cell.angle_beta   90.00
_cell.angle_gamma   90.00
#
_symmetry.space_group_name_H-M   'P 1'
#
loop_
_entity.id
_entity.type
_entity.pdbx_description
1 polymer ?
#
loop_
_entity_poly.entity_id
_entity_poly.type
_entity_poly.pdbx_seq_one_letter_code
_entity_poly.pdbx_strand_id
1 'polypeptide(L)'
;MRLCRCRDAQNPLFLRAMDLYRQSFPEHEQRLWPDQLSAMEDEAYHALLARREGELAGLAFCWDFDAYLYVEHLCVVPRLRGQGIGQRILALLACAGKPVVLEIDPPEEEISIRRRHFYERCGYVANSFAHVHPPYRPGFTGHRLVVMSSPRVLSQEERERFARDLRLRVMRYASPPAAEKPESGLKKGC
;
A
#
# COMPACT_ATOMS: atom_id res chain seq x y z
N MET A 1 -19.24 10.25 5.81
CA MET A 1 -17.92 9.61 5.93
C MET A 1 -16.86 10.64 5.59
N ARG A 2 -15.72 10.66 6.33
CA ARG A 2 -14.58 11.56 6.12
C ARG A 2 -13.29 10.75 6.15
N LEU A 3 -12.28 11.19 5.38
CA LEU A 3 -10.89 10.73 5.51
C LEU A 3 -10.14 11.77 6.34
N CYS A 4 -9.47 11.31 7.40
CA CYS A 4 -8.67 12.17 8.29
C CYS A 4 -7.25 11.64 8.33
N ARG A 5 -6.26 12.47 8.00
CA ARG A 5 -4.86 12.12 8.18
C ARG A 5 -4.54 12.05 9.66
N CYS A 6 -3.98 10.94 10.11
CA CYS A 6 -3.47 10.78 11.45
C CYS A 6 -1.94 10.93 11.43
N ARG A 7 -1.41 11.80 12.28
CA ARG A 7 0.04 12.01 12.47
C ARG A 7 0.51 11.54 13.84
N ASP A 8 -0.43 11.25 14.73
CA ASP A 8 -0.14 10.81 16.09
C ASP A 8 -0.28 9.29 16.20
N ALA A 9 0.84 8.60 16.37
CA ALA A 9 0.90 7.16 16.51
C ALA A 9 0.27 6.64 17.81
N GLN A 10 0.05 7.51 18.81
CA GLN A 10 -0.61 7.16 20.08
C GLN A 10 -2.14 7.40 20.01
N ASN A 11 -2.63 7.96 18.91
CA ASN A 11 -4.06 8.17 18.73
C ASN A 11 -4.83 6.85 18.82
N PRO A 12 -5.84 6.72 19.71
CA PRO A 12 -6.57 5.45 19.88
C PRO A 12 -7.23 4.92 18.61
N LEU A 13 -7.66 5.83 17.72
CA LEU A 13 -8.26 5.42 16.44
C LEU A 13 -7.21 4.89 15.47
N PHE A 14 -5.98 5.44 15.52
CA PHE A 14 -4.86 4.92 14.72
C PHE A 14 -4.42 3.54 15.22
N LEU A 15 -4.33 3.32 16.52
CA LEU A 15 -4.02 2.01 17.08
C LEU A 15 -5.05 0.95 16.66
N ARG A 16 -6.35 1.28 16.68
CA ARG A 16 -7.42 0.41 16.13
C ARG A 16 -7.26 0.19 14.62
N ALA A 17 -6.82 1.21 13.88
CA ALA A 17 -6.55 1.06 12.43
C ALA A 17 -5.35 0.14 12.19
N MET A 18 -4.32 0.17 13.02
CA MET A 18 -3.18 -0.75 12.94
C MET A 18 -3.58 -2.20 13.26
N ASP A 19 -4.54 -2.43 14.16
CA ASP A 19 -5.10 -3.77 14.38
C ASP A 19 -5.87 -4.26 13.15
N LEU A 20 -6.67 -3.38 12.53
CA LEU A 20 -7.36 -3.68 11.27
C LEU A 20 -6.35 -3.97 10.14
N TYR A 21 -5.26 -3.21 10.04
CA TYR A 21 -4.19 -3.40 9.08
C TYR A 21 -3.55 -4.78 9.22
N ARG A 22 -3.14 -5.16 10.44
CA ARG A 22 -2.52 -6.47 10.71
C ARG A 22 -3.45 -7.64 10.39
N GLN A 23 -4.76 -7.49 10.60
CA GLN A 23 -5.75 -8.51 10.28
C GLN A 23 -6.10 -8.59 8.79
N SER A 24 -5.84 -7.53 8.02
CA SER A 24 -6.27 -7.41 6.62
C SER A 24 -5.20 -7.76 5.60
N PHE A 25 -3.94 -7.68 5.98
CA PHE A 25 -2.80 -7.92 5.08
C PHE A 25 -1.92 -9.05 5.63
N PRO A 26 -1.35 -9.90 4.77
CA PRO A 26 -0.39 -10.92 5.19
C PRO A 26 0.90 -10.27 5.71
N GLU A 27 1.67 -11.00 6.51
CA GLU A 27 2.83 -10.47 7.21
C GLU A 27 3.89 -9.87 6.27
N HIS A 28 4.09 -10.46 5.10
CA HIS A 28 5.06 -9.99 4.10
C HIS A 28 4.68 -8.66 3.43
N GLU A 29 3.41 -8.26 3.52
CA GLU A 29 2.91 -6.97 3.05
C GLU A 29 2.87 -5.90 4.16
N GLN A 30 3.28 -6.24 5.37
CA GLN A 30 3.21 -5.33 6.50
C GLN A 30 4.58 -4.78 6.86
N ARG A 31 4.67 -3.45 7.04
CA ARG A 31 5.83 -2.85 7.70
C ARG A 31 5.98 -3.34 9.14
N LEU A 32 7.22 -3.41 9.61
CA LEU A 32 7.48 -3.49 11.05
C LEU A 32 6.99 -2.20 11.73
N TRP A 33 6.67 -2.29 13.01
CA TRP A 33 6.17 -1.14 13.75
C TRP A 33 7.13 0.07 13.75
N PRO A 34 8.45 -0.08 13.95
CA PRO A 34 9.38 1.05 13.85
C PRO A 34 9.40 1.68 12.45
N ASP A 35 9.33 0.87 11.39
CA ASP A 35 9.31 1.34 10.00
C ASP A 35 8.01 2.10 9.69
N GLN A 36 6.89 1.62 10.25
CA GLN A 36 5.60 2.31 10.15
C GLN A 36 5.64 3.69 10.81
N LEU A 37 6.26 3.79 12.00
CA LEU A 37 6.43 5.07 12.69
C LEU A 37 7.32 6.02 11.88
N SER A 38 8.44 5.52 11.36
CA SER A 38 9.34 6.32 10.51
C SER A 38 8.66 6.79 9.23
N ALA A 39 7.82 5.96 8.61
CA ALA A 39 7.04 6.37 7.46
C ALA A 39 6.04 7.49 7.80
N MET A 40 5.45 7.49 9.00
CA MET A 40 4.52 8.54 9.43
C MET A 40 5.16 9.91 9.62
N GLU A 41 6.47 9.97 9.76
CA GLU A 41 7.24 11.23 9.84
C GLU A 41 7.44 11.87 8.45
N ASP A 42 7.32 11.10 7.37
CA ASP A 42 7.42 11.64 6.01
C ASP A 42 6.15 12.43 5.64
N GLU A 43 6.35 13.66 5.16
CA GLU A 43 5.23 14.52 4.76
C GLU A 43 4.41 13.93 3.61
N ALA A 44 5.02 13.14 2.73
CA ALA A 44 4.32 12.47 1.65
C ALA A 44 3.50 11.26 2.12
N TYR A 45 3.81 10.69 3.29
CA TYR A 45 3.04 9.57 3.81
C TYR A 45 1.77 10.03 4.53
N HIS A 46 0.63 9.50 4.13
CA HIS A 46 -0.67 9.81 4.71
C HIS A 46 -1.32 8.57 5.30
N ALA A 47 -1.29 8.42 6.62
CA ALA A 47 -2.12 7.46 7.34
C ALA A 47 -3.56 8.01 7.41
N LEU A 48 -4.38 7.69 6.40
CA LEU A 48 -5.75 8.17 6.30
C LEU A 48 -6.71 7.20 6.98
N LEU A 49 -7.47 7.71 7.95
CA LEU A 49 -8.50 6.97 8.67
C LEU A 49 -9.87 7.36 8.12
N ALA A 50 -10.60 6.37 7.58
CA ALA A 50 -11.97 6.55 7.15
C ALA A 50 -12.89 6.48 8.38
N ARG A 51 -13.61 7.57 8.66
CA ARG A 51 -14.54 7.68 9.80
C ARG A 51 -15.98 7.79 9.31
N ARG A 52 -16.86 7.01 9.95
CA ARG A 52 -18.31 7.10 9.78
C ARG A 52 -18.93 7.22 11.18
N GLU A 53 -19.72 8.27 11.41
CA GLU A 53 -20.40 8.51 12.70
C GLU A 53 -19.45 8.49 13.92
N GLY A 54 -18.23 9.02 13.72
CA GLY A 54 -17.20 9.04 14.76
C GLY A 54 -16.31 7.80 14.81
N GLU A 55 -16.77 6.66 14.32
CA GLU A 55 -16.09 5.37 14.38
C GLU A 55 -15.18 5.08 13.17
N LEU A 56 -14.20 4.20 13.37
CA LEU A 56 -13.37 3.68 12.29
C LEU A 56 -14.20 2.81 11.34
N ALA A 57 -14.20 3.16 10.06
CA ALA A 57 -14.85 2.40 8.99
C ALA A 57 -13.84 1.70 8.07
N GLY A 58 -12.61 2.19 8.01
CA GLY A 58 -11.53 1.64 7.20
C GLY A 58 -10.31 2.53 7.26
N LEU A 59 -9.29 2.18 6.50
CA LEU A 59 -8.07 2.97 6.35
C LEU A 59 -7.63 3.00 4.88
N ALA A 60 -6.85 4.02 4.55
CA ALA A 60 -6.03 4.09 3.34
C ALA A 60 -4.67 4.67 3.72
N PHE A 61 -3.62 3.88 3.64
CA PHE A 61 -2.26 4.35 3.78
C PHE A 61 -1.74 4.70 2.39
N CYS A 62 -1.35 5.95 2.22
CA CYS A 62 -1.06 6.52 0.91
C CYS A 62 0.25 7.30 0.93
N TRP A 63 0.87 7.40 -0.25
CA TRP A 63 1.98 8.30 -0.53
C TRP A 63 1.49 9.39 -1.49
N ASP A 64 1.52 10.62 -1.03
CA ASP A 64 1.08 11.80 -1.78
C ASP A 64 2.26 12.42 -2.52
N PHE A 65 2.54 11.93 -3.72
CA PHE A 65 3.58 12.46 -4.59
C PHE A 65 3.01 13.60 -5.46
N ASP A 66 3.87 14.50 -5.94
CA ASP A 66 3.44 15.64 -6.76
C ASP A 66 2.64 15.21 -8.00
N ALA A 67 3.08 14.15 -8.67
CA ALA A 67 2.51 13.69 -9.93
C ALA A 67 1.34 12.71 -9.77
N TYR A 68 1.20 12.03 -8.64
CA TYR A 68 0.18 11.01 -8.39
C TYR A 68 0.04 10.70 -6.90
N LEU A 69 -1.07 10.07 -6.53
CA LEU A 69 -1.30 9.48 -5.22
C LEU A 69 -1.12 7.95 -5.31
N TYR A 70 -0.20 7.38 -4.52
CA TYR A 70 -0.06 5.93 -4.42
C TYR A 70 -0.80 5.42 -3.19
N VAL A 71 -1.78 4.55 -3.40
CA VAL A 71 -2.52 3.86 -2.33
C VAL A 71 -1.81 2.54 -2.05
N GLU A 72 -1.01 2.54 -1.01
CA GLU A 72 -0.21 1.40 -0.59
C GLU A 72 -1.06 0.32 0.09
N HIS A 73 -1.92 0.73 1.03
CA HIS A 73 -2.82 -0.17 1.73
C HIS A 73 -4.22 0.43 1.82
N LEU A 74 -5.23 -0.36 1.48
CA LEU A 74 -6.63 0.01 1.63
C LEU A 74 -7.42 -1.15 2.21
N CYS A 75 -8.08 -0.94 3.34
CA CYS A 75 -9.00 -1.94 3.87
C CYS A 75 -10.19 -1.32 4.58
N VAL A 76 -11.25 -2.09 4.66
CA VAL A 76 -12.53 -1.73 5.29
C VAL A 76 -12.79 -2.67 6.46
N VAL A 77 -13.29 -2.12 7.55
CA VAL A 77 -13.72 -2.89 8.73
C VAL A 77 -14.65 -4.03 8.29
N PRO A 78 -14.39 -5.31 8.67
CA PRO A 78 -15.09 -6.47 8.11
C PRO A 78 -16.63 -6.35 8.14
N ARG A 79 -17.20 -5.89 9.25
CA ARG A 79 -18.67 -5.73 9.41
C ARG A 79 -19.28 -4.64 8.51
N LEU A 80 -18.47 -3.81 7.90
CA LEU A 80 -18.90 -2.72 7.00
C LEU A 80 -18.59 -3.02 5.52
N ARG A 81 -18.05 -4.20 5.21
CA ARG A 81 -17.85 -4.63 3.81
C ARG A 81 -19.19 -4.79 3.10
N GLY A 82 -19.17 -4.63 1.79
CA GLY A 82 -20.42 -4.69 0.99
C GLY A 82 -21.31 -3.45 1.07
N GLN A 83 -20.99 -2.46 1.93
CA GLN A 83 -21.77 -1.23 2.12
C GLN A 83 -21.21 -0.01 1.34
N GLY A 84 -20.41 -0.22 0.30
CA GLY A 84 -19.86 0.87 -0.52
C GLY A 84 -18.74 1.70 0.15
N ILE A 85 -18.27 1.32 1.35
CA ILE A 85 -17.25 2.09 2.09
C ILE A 85 -15.95 2.19 1.29
N GLY A 86 -15.45 1.09 0.72
CA GLY A 86 -14.22 1.10 -0.10
C GLY A 86 -14.34 2.02 -1.31
N GLN A 87 -15.47 1.94 -2.04
CA GLN A 87 -15.74 2.84 -3.17
C GLN A 87 -15.75 4.31 -2.73
N ARG A 88 -16.34 4.60 -1.56
CA ARG A 88 -16.37 5.95 -1.02
C ARG A 88 -14.98 6.45 -0.63
N ILE A 89 -14.12 5.59 -0.09
CA ILE A 89 -12.72 5.93 0.20
C ILE A 89 -12.01 6.32 -1.10
N LEU A 90 -12.07 5.46 -2.13
CA LEU A 90 -11.44 5.72 -3.42
C LEU A 90 -11.95 7.00 -4.08
N ALA A 91 -13.25 7.27 -4.02
CA ALA A 91 -13.82 8.51 -4.54
C ALA A 91 -13.28 9.77 -3.81
N LEU A 92 -13.07 9.69 -2.49
CA LEU A 92 -12.47 10.78 -1.73
C LEU A 92 -10.98 10.98 -2.06
N LEU A 93 -10.23 9.90 -2.32
CA LEU A 93 -8.83 9.97 -2.76
C LEU A 93 -8.71 10.60 -4.15
N ALA A 94 -9.64 10.29 -5.06
CA ALA A 94 -9.68 10.87 -6.39
C ALA A 94 -9.92 12.40 -6.38
N CYS A 95 -10.47 12.96 -5.29
CA CYS A 95 -10.63 14.41 -5.13
C CYS A 95 -9.28 15.15 -5.00
N ALA A 96 -8.15 14.45 -4.86
CA ALA A 96 -6.81 15.06 -4.92
C ALA A 96 -6.48 15.67 -6.30
N GLY A 97 -7.28 15.39 -7.34
CA GLY A 97 -7.14 15.99 -8.66
C GLY A 97 -5.93 15.47 -9.47
N LYS A 98 -5.35 14.35 -9.07
CA LYS A 98 -4.21 13.69 -9.72
C LYS A 98 -4.43 12.19 -9.88
N PRO A 99 -3.69 11.51 -10.77
CA PRO A 99 -3.80 10.07 -10.93
C PRO A 99 -3.64 9.32 -9.59
N VAL A 100 -4.41 8.27 -9.41
CA VAL A 100 -4.30 7.38 -8.26
C VAL A 100 -3.77 6.04 -8.74
N VAL A 101 -2.72 5.55 -8.09
CA VAL A 101 -2.06 4.28 -8.40
C VAL A 101 -2.20 3.35 -7.20
N LEU A 102 -2.43 2.07 -7.44
CA LEU A 102 -2.47 1.03 -6.42
C LEU A 102 -2.01 -0.32 -7.01
N GLU A 103 -1.81 -1.28 -6.15
CA GLU A 103 -1.39 -2.63 -6.53
C GLU A 103 -2.38 -3.65 -6.00
N ILE A 104 -2.58 -4.72 -6.76
CA ILE A 104 -3.44 -5.85 -6.37
C ILE A 104 -2.76 -7.17 -6.70
N ASP A 105 -3.16 -8.23 -6.01
CA ASP A 105 -2.76 -9.59 -6.39
C ASP A 105 -3.16 -9.89 -7.84
N PRO A 106 -2.38 -10.72 -8.56
CA PRO A 106 -2.80 -11.26 -9.84
C PRO A 106 -4.19 -11.91 -9.72
N PRO A 107 -5.09 -11.72 -10.71
CA PRO A 107 -6.46 -12.22 -10.66
C PRO A 107 -6.52 -13.72 -10.98
N GLU A 108 -5.88 -14.54 -10.17
CA GLU A 108 -5.76 -15.99 -10.34
C GLU A 108 -6.76 -16.75 -9.45
N GLU A 109 -7.17 -16.15 -8.31
CA GLU A 109 -8.13 -16.71 -7.37
C GLU A 109 -9.42 -15.91 -7.33
N GLU A 110 -10.51 -16.52 -6.85
CA GLU A 110 -11.82 -15.88 -6.79
C GLU A 110 -11.81 -14.55 -6.02
N ILE A 111 -11.04 -14.46 -4.95
CA ILE A 111 -10.93 -13.23 -4.13
C ILE A 111 -10.19 -12.13 -4.90
N SER A 112 -9.05 -12.46 -5.53
CA SER A 112 -8.28 -11.49 -6.32
C SER A 112 -9.03 -11.04 -7.59
N ILE A 113 -9.78 -11.94 -8.23
CA ILE A 113 -10.68 -11.60 -9.36
C ILE A 113 -11.77 -10.63 -8.90
N ARG A 114 -12.44 -10.91 -7.77
CA ARG A 114 -13.47 -10.01 -7.21
C ARG A 114 -12.88 -8.64 -6.84
N ARG A 115 -11.65 -8.62 -6.29
CA ARG A 115 -10.92 -7.40 -5.95
C ARG A 115 -10.63 -6.57 -7.20
N ARG A 116 -10.13 -7.20 -8.27
CA ARG A 116 -9.91 -6.55 -9.56
C ARG A 116 -11.20 -5.92 -10.09
N HIS A 117 -12.30 -6.67 -10.16
CA HIS A 117 -13.58 -6.15 -10.61
C HIS A 117 -14.11 -5.01 -9.74
N PHE A 118 -13.82 -5.02 -8.44
CA PHE A 118 -14.16 -3.90 -7.56
C PHE A 118 -13.43 -2.63 -7.98
N TYR A 119 -12.11 -2.68 -8.23
CA TYR A 119 -11.35 -1.51 -8.67
C TYR A 119 -11.75 -1.05 -10.07
N GLU A 120 -12.02 -1.96 -10.99
CA GLU A 120 -12.51 -1.63 -12.34
C GLU A 120 -13.84 -0.85 -12.27
N ARG A 121 -14.77 -1.27 -11.42
CA ARG A 121 -16.03 -0.52 -11.17
C ARG A 121 -15.81 0.84 -10.52
N CYS A 122 -14.68 1.04 -9.84
CA CYS A 122 -14.27 2.33 -9.28
C CYS A 122 -13.50 3.20 -10.29
N GLY A 123 -13.38 2.81 -11.56
CA GLY A 123 -12.70 3.57 -12.61
C GLY A 123 -11.19 3.35 -12.70
N TYR A 124 -10.68 2.27 -12.11
CA TYR A 124 -9.28 1.88 -12.25
C TYR A 124 -9.06 0.95 -13.43
N VAL A 125 -7.91 1.08 -14.08
CA VAL A 125 -7.51 0.26 -15.23
C VAL A 125 -6.23 -0.49 -14.87
N ALA A 126 -6.19 -1.78 -15.19
CA ALA A 126 -4.99 -2.59 -15.00
C ALA A 126 -3.93 -2.23 -16.05
N ASN A 127 -2.69 -2.07 -15.60
CA ASN A 127 -1.54 -1.86 -16.45
C ASN A 127 -0.95 -3.21 -16.89
N SER A 128 -0.47 -3.31 -18.12
CA SER A 128 -0.01 -4.58 -18.72
C SER A 128 1.47 -4.92 -18.45
N PHE A 129 2.23 -4.05 -17.81
CA PHE A 129 3.64 -4.31 -17.54
C PHE A 129 3.84 -5.24 -16.34
N ALA A 130 4.92 -6.02 -16.38
CA ALA A 130 5.32 -6.84 -15.25
C ALA A 130 5.78 -5.96 -14.07
N HIS A 131 5.30 -6.30 -12.88
CA HIS A 131 5.64 -5.57 -11.67
C HIS A 131 5.87 -6.53 -10.51
N VAL A 132 6.90 -6.24 -9.72
CA VAL A 132 7.24 -6.95 -8.49
C VAL A 132 7.40 -5.91 -7.38
N HIS A 133 6.58 -6.01 -6.36
CA HIS A 133 6.74 -5.20 -5.16
C HIS A 133 7.87 -5.77 -4.29
N PRO A 134 8.82 -4.96 -3.82
CA PRO A 134 9.86 -5.42 -2.90
C PRO A 134 9.26 -5.85 -1.55
N PRO A 135 9.93 -6.74 -0.79
CA PRO A 135 9.42 -7.17 0.51
C PRO A 135 9.60 -6.07 1.57
N TYR A 136 8.61 -5.95 2.47
CA TYR A 136 8.69 -5.02 3.60
C TYR A 136 9.57 -5.52 4.74
N ARG A 137 9.82 -6.82 4.82
CA ARG A 137 10.51 -7.45 5.95
C ARG A 137 11.64 -8.38 5.50
N PRO A 138 12.70 -8.52 6.30
CA PRO A 138 13.74 -9.52 6.08
C PRO A 138 13.13 -10.92 6.04
N GLY A 139 13.70 -11.80 5.21
CA GLY A 139 13.27 -13.19 5.08
C GLY A 139 12.13 -13.42 4.09
N PHE A 140 11.54 -12.36 3.55
CA PHE A 140 10.57 -12.44 2.45
C PHE A 140 11.20 -12.00 1.13
N THR A 141 10.69 -12.53 0.02
CA THR A 141 11.03 -12.10 -1.34
C THR A 141 9.97 -11.15 -1.87
N GLY A 142 10.32 -10.36 -2.89
CA GLY A 142 9.33 -9.57 -3.61
C GLY A 142 8.26 -10.45 -4.24
N HIS A 143 7.04 -9.94 -4.35
CA HIS A 143 5.91 -10.67 -4.93
C HIS A 143 5.33 -9.94 -6.14
N ARG A 144 4.80 -10.71 -7.07
CA ARG A 144 4.19 -10.19 -8.30
C ARG A 144 2.86 -9.55 -7.95
N LEU A 145 2.67 -8.31 -8.43
CA LEU A 145 1.41 -7.59 -8.32
C LEU A 145 1.00 -7.01 -9.68
N VAL A 146 -0.27 -6.68 -9.81
CA VAL A 146 -0.81 -5.92 -10.93
C VAL A 146 -0.98 -4.48 -10.50
N VAL A 147 -0.31 -3.56 -11.18
CA VAL A 147 -0.51 -2.13 -10.95
C VAL A 147 -1.81 -1.70 -11.61
N MET A 148 -2.69 -1.06 -10.85
CA MET A 148 -3.89 -0.43 -11.37
C MET A 148 -3.81 1.09 -11.20
N SER A 149 -4.34 1.84 -12.13
CA SER A 149 -4.33 3.29 -12.10
C SER A 149 -5.64 3.90 -12.57
N SER A 150 -5.96 5.08 -12.05
CA SER A 150 -7.15 5.85 -12.43
C SER A 150 -6.72 7.29 -12.77
N PRO A 151 -7.27 7.92 -13.80
CA PRO A 151 -8.39 7.45 -14.64
C PRO A 151 -7.98 6.59 -15.85
N ARG A 152 -6.68 6.39 -16.09
CA ARG A 152 -6.15 5.67 -17.26
C ARG A 152 -4.91 4.86 -16.91
N VAL A 153 -4.43 4.04 -17.83
CA VAL A 153 -3.11 3.38 -17.72
C VAL A 153 -1.98 4.41 -17.64
N LEU A 154 -0.91 4.05 -16.97
CA LEU A 154 0.30 4.86 -16.87
C LEU A 154 1.05 4.88 -18.19
N SER A 155 1.59 6.04 -18.56
CA SER A 155 2.59 6.14 -19.63
C SER A 155 3.90 5.46 -19.20
N GLN A 156 4.82 5.27 -20.15
CA GLN A 156 6.14 4.71 -19.83
C GLN A 156 6.88 5.57 -18.79
N GLU A 157 6.87 6.88 -18.94
CA GLU A 157 7.51 7.80 -18.00
C GLU A 157 6.88 7.73 -16.60
N GLU A 158 5.55 7.67 -16.51
CA GLU A 158 4.82 7.55 -15.25
C GLU A 158 5.13 6.21 -14.57
N ARG A 159 5.22 5.12 -15.33
CA ARG A 159 5.63 3.81 -14.83
C ARG A 159 7.05 3.84 -14.26
N GLU A 160 8.00 4.42 -14.98
CA GLU A 160 9.40 4.53 -14.54
C GLU A 160 9.50 5.39 -13.28
N ARG A 161 8.73 6.47 -13.20
CA ARG A 161 8.62 7.32 -12.02
C ARG A 161 8.06 6.53 -10.84
N PHE A 162 6.94 5.82 -11.02
CA PHE A 162 6.35 4.99 -9.98
C PHE A 162 7.34 3.94 -9.45
N ALA A 163 8.01 3.21 -10.34
CA ALA A 163 9.01 2.20 -9.95
C ALA A 163 10.19 2.81 -9.16
N ARG A 164 10.65 4.01 -9.54
CA ARG A 164 11.70 4.74 -8.84
C ARG A 164 11.23 5.21 -7.46
N ASP A 165 10.04 5.83 -7.37
CA ASP A 165 9.50 6.36 -6.12
C ASP A 165 9.18 5.22 -5.15
N LEU A 166 8.62 4.10 -5.63
CA LEU A 166 8.42 2.90 -4.83
C LEU A 166 9.73 2.45 -4.18
N ARG A 167 10.79 2.28 -4.98
CA ARG A 167 12.07 1.78 -4.50
C ARG A 167 12.80 2.77 -3.57
N LEU A 168 12.83 4.05 -3.92
CA LEU A 168 13.69 5.04 -3.25
C LEU A 168 12.99 5.80 -2.13
N ARG A 169 11.67 5.88 -2.17
CA ARG A 169 10.88 6.66 -1.19
C ARG A 169 10.02 5.77 -0.32
N VAL A 170 9.20 4.91 -0.90
CA VAL A 170 8.29 4.04 -0.15
C VAL A 170 9.08 2.97 0.62
N MET A 171 9.96 2.26 -0.08
CA MET A 171 10.77 1.17 0.49
C MET A 171 11.95 1.62 1.32
N ARG A 172 12.23 2.92 1.39
CA ARG A 172 13.15 3.50 2.37
C ARG A 172 12.73 3.20 3.81
N TYR A 173 11.43 3.04 4.03
CA TYR A 173 10.80 2.72 5.32
C TYR A 173 10.40 1.25 5.40
N ALA A 174 11.17 0.38 4.78
CA ALA A 174 11.08 -1.07 4.94
C ALA A 174 12.41 -1.58 5.45
N SER A 175 12.37 -2.51 6.38
CA SER A 175 13.62 -3.12 6.89
C SER A 175 14.29 -3.86 5.74
N PRO A 176 15.56 -3.54 5.39
CA PRO A 176 16.25 -4.21 4.29
C PRO A 176 16.39 -5.71 4.60
N PRO A 177 16.41 -6.58 3.59
CA PRO A 177 16.79 -7.98 3.80
C PRO A 177 18.16 -8.00 4.49
N ALA A 178 18.30 -8.88 5.49
CA ALA A 178 19.58 -9.03 6.18
C ALA A 178 20.68 -9.22 5.10
N ALA A 179 21.70 -8.37 5.11
CA ALA A 179 22.81 -8.50 4.19
C ALA A 179 23.34 -9.93 4.31
N GLU A 180 23.39 -10.67 3.19
CA GLU A 180 24.06 -11.98 3.16
C GLU A 180 25.46 -11.79 3.72
N LYS A 181 25.74 -12.46 4.84
CA LYS A 181 27.12 -12.48 5.37
C LYS A 181 27.98 -13.07 4.27
N PRO A 182 29.08 -12.41 3.86
CA PRO A 182 29.98 -13.02 2.90
C PRO A 182 30.40 -14.37 3.49
N GLU A 183 30.20 -15.43 2.73
CA GLU A 183 30.68 -16.78 3.10
C GLU A 183 32.13 -16.64 3.50
N SER A 184 32.43 -16.90 4.76
CA SER A 184 33.78 -16.94 5.26
C SER A 184 34.47 -18.06 4.53
N GLY A 185 35.27 -17.68 3.52
CA GLY A 185 36.04 -18.62 2.72
C GLY A 185 36.81 -19.58 3.61
N LEU A 186 36.46 -20.85 3.52
CA LEU A 186 37.24 -21.95 4.10
C LEU A 186 38.61 -21.90 3.44
N LYS A 187 39.60 -21.29 4.12
CA LYS A 187 41.00 -21.52 3.79
C LYS A 187 41.27 -23.01 4.00
N LYS A 188 41.33 -23.74 2.91
CA LYS A 188 42.02 -25.04 2.90
C LYS A 188 43.47 -24.75 3.15
N GLY A 189 43.91 -25.00 4.37
CA GLY A 189 45.32 -25.10 4.70
C GLY A 189 45.91 -26.42 4.18
N CYS A 190 47.06 -26.31 3.63
CA CYS A 190 47.94 -27.45 3.29
C CYS A 190 48.29 -28.29 4.50
#